data_2d6a27285d8658a2f6442053788775c5
#
_entry.id   2d6a27285d8658a2f6442053788775c5
#
_cell.length_a   1.000
_cell.length_b   1.000
_cell.length_c   1.000
_cell.angle_alpha   90.00
_cell.angle_beta   90.00
_cell.angle_gamma   90.00
#
_symmetry.space_group_name_H-M   'P 1'
#
loop_
_entity.id
_entity.type
_entity.pdbx_description
1 polymer ?
#
loop_
_entity_poly.entity_id
_entity_poly.type
_entity_poly.pdbx_seq_one_letter_code
_entity_poly.pdbx_strand_id
1 'polypeptide(L)'
;MHETRLLAEALAATQYSDLSANIVDDARRAVLDWLGSAWAGSLEAPARMARKVTAGLGASTESRVFPAGTASAAVAAMANGVASHILEFDDVHKGSTLHAGAAVIPAALAIAEREHRSGAEFLAAVAIGYEAALRTGEAVNPSHYRFFHPTGTAATFGAAAAAGHLLKLDARQMLEIGRAHV
;
A
#
# COMPACT_ATOMS: atom_id res chain seq x y z
N MET A 1 -21.62 9.36 4.43
CA MET A 1 -21.38 9.28 2.96
C MET A 1 -20.77 10.54 2.36
N HIS A 2 -20.92 11.70 2.99
CA HIS A 2 -20.31 12.95 2.49
C HIS A 2 -18.78 12.94 2.65
N GLU A 3 -18.29 12.51 3.80
CA GLU A 3 -16.85 12.46 4.16
C GLU A 3 -16.07 11.51 3.25
N THR A 4 -16.63 10.32 2.99
CA THR A 4 -15.99 9.34 2.10
C THR A 4 -15.88 9.87 0.67
N ARG A 5 -16.88 10.62 0.22
CA ARG A 5 -16.85 11.28 -1.11
C ARG A 5 -15.77 12.33 -1.16
N LEU A 6 -15.69 13.20 -0.16
CA LEU A 6 -14.66 14.25 -0.08
C LEU A 6 -13.26 13.64 -0.07
N LEU A 7 -13.08 12.57 0.67
CA LEU A 7 -11.79 11.84 0.68
C LEU A 7 -11.48 11.28 -0.72
N ALA A 8 -12.41 10.58 -1.36
CA ALA A 8 -12.22 10.02 -2.69
C ALA A 8 -11.91 11.10 -3.75
N GLU A 9 -12.61 12.25 -3.70
CA GLU A 9 -12.36 13.38 -4.57
C GLU A 9 -10.95 13.94 -4.36
N ALA A 10 -10.53 14.14 -3.11
CA ALA A 10 -9.20 14.63 -2.78
C ALA A 10 -8.10 13.67 -3.24
N LEU A 11 -8.24 12.36 -2.93
CA LEU A 11 -7.26 11.33 -3.30
C LEU A 11 -7.12 11.17 -4.82
N ALA A 12 -8.23 11.24 -5.56
CA ALA A 12 -8.22 11.15 -7.02
C ALA A 12 -7.62 12.39 -7.69
N ALA A 13 -7.85 13.58 -7.12
CA ALA A 13 -7.39 14.85 -7.69
C ALA A 13 -5.90 15.13 -7.44
N THR A 14 -5.34 14.66 -6.33
CA THR A 14 -3.96 14.97 -5.91
C THR A 14 -2.94 14.44 -6.91
N GLN A 15 -2.03 15.32 -7.35
CA GLN A 15 -0.91 14.98 -8.23
C GLN A 15 0.42 15.18 -7.51
N TYR A 16 1.50 14.64 -8.07
CA TYR A 16 2.85 14.83 -7.52
C TYR A 16 3.23 16.33 -7.38
N SER A 17 2.82 17.16 -8.31
CA SER A 17 3.04 18.61 -8.29
C SER A 17 2.36 19.34 -7.13
N ASP A 18 1.34 18.75 -6.53
CA ASP A 18 0.58 19.32 -5.43
C ASP A 18 1.21 19.00 -4.06
N LEU A 19 2.15 18.07 -4.05
CA LEU A 19 2.86 17.65 -2.84
C LEU A 19 3.97 18.65 -2.49
N SER A 20 4.03 19.07 -1.23
CA SER A 20 5.17 19.84 -0.74
C SER A 20 6.45 19.00 -0.75
N ALA A 21 7.61 19.68 -0.78
CA ALA A 21 8.90 19.00 -0.72
C ALA A 21 9.03 18.09 0.50
N ASN A 22 8.48 18.49 1.64
CA ASN A 22 8.52 17.69 2.87
C ASN A 22 7.74 16.38 2.71
N ILE A 23 6.53 16.43 2.12
CA ILE A 23 5.73 15.22 1.86
C ILE A 23 6.45 14.27 0.90
N VAL A 24 7.09 14.82 -0.12
CA VAL A 24 7.88 14.01 -1.07
C VAL A 24 9.07 13.34 -0.36
N ASP A 25 9.76 14.06 0.52
CA ASP A 25 10.89 13.51 1.29
C ASP A 25 10.42 12.46 2.30
N ASP A 26 9.29 12.67 2.95
CA ASP A 26 8.71 11.68 3.86
C ASP A 26 8.28 10.41 3.11
N ALA A 27 7.67 10.55 1.93
CA ALA A 27 7.34 9.41 1.08
C ALA A 27 8.60 8.63 0.63
N ARG A 28 9.69 9.33 0.30
CA ARG A 28 10.98 8.69 -0.03
C ARG A 28 11.56 7.92 1.15
N ARG A 29 11.50 8.50 2.36
CA ARG A 29 11.96 7.85 3.59
C ARG A 29 11.13 6.62 3.90
N ALA A 30 9.80 6.70 3.78
CA ALA A 30 8.92 5.56 3.96
C ALA A 30 9.22 4.42 2.99
N VAL A 31 9.48 4.74 1.70
CA VAL A 31 9.89 3.74 0.71
C VAL A 31 11.25 3.12 1.05
N LEU A 32 12.22 3.91 1.52
CA LEU A 32 13.53 3.41 1.91
C LEU A 32 13.44 2.49 3.13
N ASP A 33 12.69 2.89 4.15
CA ASP A 33 12.40 2.09 5.35
C ASP A 33 11.74 0.76 4.99
N TRP A 34 10.66 0.84 4.20
CA TRP A 34 9.97 -0.34 3.70
C TRP A 34 10.89 -1.27 2.91
N LEU A 35 11.73 -0.72 2.03
CA LEU A 35 12.67 -1.52 1.23
C LEU A 35 13.67 -2.27 2.09
N GLY A 36 14.20 -1.62 3.14
CA GLY A 36 15.10 -2.25 4.11
C GLY A 36 14.41 -3.41 4.84
N SER A 37 13.21 -3.16 5.35
CA SER A 37 12.39 -4.15 6.05
C SER A 37 12.00 -5.31 5.14
N ALA A 38 11.55 -5.02 3.90
CA ALA A 38 11.19 -6.04 2.92
C ALA A 38 12.39 -6.91 2.49
N TRP A 39 13.55 -6.29 2.31
CA TRP A 39 14.76 -7.02 1.94
C TRP A 39 15.19 -7.95 3.05
N ALA A 40 15.31 -7.46 4.28
CA ALA A 40 15.69 -8.27 5.43
C ALA A 40 14.66 -9.38 5.71
N GLY A 41 13.37 -9.03 5.78
CA GLY A 41 12.30 -9.98 6.04
C GLY A 41 12.08 -11.00 4.92
N SER A 42 12.55 -10.72 3.71
CA SER A 42 12.48 -11.67 2.59
C SER A 42 13.26 -12.97 2.85
N LEU A 43 14.19 -12.94 3.80
CA LEU A 43 14.99 -14.10 4.22
C LEU A 43 14.27 -14.95 5.27
N GLU A 44 13.18 -14.47 5.84
CA GLU A 44 12.44 -15.16 6.88
C GLU A 44 11.54 -16.29 6.34
N ALA A 45 11.23 -17.26 7.19
CA ALA A 45 10.47 -18.45 6.80
C ALA A 45 9.08 -18.11 6.21
N PRO A 46 8.26 -17.20 6.81
CA PRO A 46 6.97 -16.84 6.23
C PRO A 46 7.08 -16.20 4.85
N ALA A 47 8.07 -15.33 4.63
CA ALA A 47 8.30 -14.72 3.32
C ALA A 47 8.72 -15.76 2.26
N ARG A 48 9.56 -16.74 2.65
CA ARG A 48 9.90 -17.86 1.75
C ARG A 48 8.68 -18.72 1.42
N MET A 49 7.79 -18.94 2.39
CA MET A 49 6.52 -19.66 2.16
C MET A 49 5.61 -18.87 1.21
N ALA A 50 5.44 -17.58 1.42
CA ALA A 50 4.67 -16.72 0.52
C ALA A 50 5.20 -16.80 -0.92
N ARG A 51 6.51 -16.64 -1.12
CA ARG A 51 7.13 -16.80 -2.46
C ARG A 51 6.89 -18.18 -3.08
N LYS A 52 6.94 -19.23 -2.29
CA LYS A 52 6.66 -20.58 -2.80
C LYS A 52 5.21 -20.70 -3.28
N VAL A 53 4.26 -20.12 -2.54
CA VAL A 53 2.86 -20.08 -2.96
C VAL A 53 2.71 -19.25 -4.23
N THR A 54 3.31 -18.07 -4.29
CA THR A 54 3.23 -17.19 -5.47
C THR A 54 3.76 -17.87 -6.73
N ALA A 55 4.86 -18.60 -6.63
CA ALA A 55 5.42 -19.35 -7.77
C ALA A 55 4.45 -20.43 -8.31
N GLY A 56 3.55 -20.94 -7.48
CA GLY A 56 2.52 -21.90 -7.87
C GLY A 56 1.28 -21.28 -8.54
N LEU A 57 1.12 -19.95 -8.49
CA LEU A 57 -0.06 -19.25 -9.04
C LEU A 57 0.08 -18.84 -10.51
N GLY A 58 1.16 -19.23 -11.15
CA GLY A 58 1.42 -18.97 -12.57
C GLY A 58 2.56 -17.99 -12.81
N ALA A 59 3.17 -18.10 -13.99
CA ALA A 59 4.28 -17.22 -14.39
C ALA A 59 3.73 -15.86 -14.83
N SER A 60 4.35 -14.78 -14.35
CA SER A 60 4.08 -13.41 -14.76
C SER A 60 5.33 -12.55 -14.57
N THR A 61 5.47 -11.51 -15.37
CA THR A 61 6.58 -10.55 -15.29
C THR A 61 6.10 -9.14 -14.91
N GLU A 62 4.87 -9.02 -14.42
CA GLU A 62 4.26 -7.71 -14.14
C GLU A 62 4.97 -6.94 -13.03
N SER A 63 5.40 -7.61 -11.97
CA SER A 63 6.03 -6.95 -10.83
C SER A 63 7.06 -7.83 -10.14
N ARG A 64 8.04 -7.19 -9.50
CA ARG A 64 9.13 -7.84 -8.76
C ARG A 64 8.67 -8.42 -7.44
N VAL A 65 9.27 -9.55 -7.06
CA VAL A 65 9.12 -10.18 -5.74
C VAL A 65 10.49 -10.24 -5.07
N PHE A 66 10.60 -9.71 -3.86
CA PHE A 66 11.87 -9.69 -3.12
C PHE A 66 12.23 -11.06 -2.53
N PRO A 67 13.54 -11.43 -2.50
CA PRO A 67 14.69 -10.71 -3.03
C PRO A 67 14.90 -10.96 -4.53
N ALA A 68 14.16 -11.87 -5.15
CA ALA A 68 14.30 -12.23 -6.55
C ALA A 68 13.03 -12.88 -7.09
N GLY A 69 12.76 -12.67 -8.37
CA GLY A 69 11.62 -13.22 -9.09
C GLY A 69 10.60 -12.16 -9.47
N THR A 70 9.58 -12.60 -10.20
CA THR A 70 8.45 -11.77 -10.64
C THR A 70 7.15 -12.55 -10.51
N ALA A 71 6.04 -11.83 -10.41
CA ALA A 71 4.69 -12.38 -10.35
C ALA A 71 3.67 -11.40 -10.94
N SER A 72 2.40 -11.78 -11.00
CA SER A 72 1.32 -10.83 -11.25
C SER A 72 1.29 -9.77 -10.13
N ALA A 73 0.84 -8.56 -10.47
CA ALA A 73 0.92 -7.42 -9.56
C ALA A 73 0.29 -7.72 -8.18
N ALA A 74 -0.90 -8.31 -8.14
CA ALA A 74 -1.56 -8.65 -6.88
C ALA A 74 -0.76 -9.67 -6.04
N VAL A 75 -0.17 -10.66 -6.70
CA VAL A 75 0.61 -11.72 -6.06
C VAL A 75 1.95 -11.18 -5.57
N ALA A 76 2.61 -10.31 -6.35
CA ALA A 76 3.84 -9.64 -5.94
C ALA A 76 3.61 -8.70 -4.75
N ALA A 77 2.51 -7.93 -4.76
CA ALA A 77 2.13 -7.08 -3.62
C ALA A 77 1.96 -7.88 -2.33
N MET A 78 1.26 -9.03 -2.40
CA MET A 78 1.07 -9.91 -1.25
C MET A 78 2.42 -10.45 -0.72
N ALA A 79 3.27 -10.98 -1.59
CA ALA A 79 4.55 -11.55 -1.18
C ALA A 79 5.48 -10.51 -0.56
N ASN A 80 5.54 -9.32 -1.16
CA ASN A 80 6.36 -8.21 -0.67
C ASN A 80 5.80 -7.61 0.62
N GLY A 81 4.47 -7.56 0.79
CA GLY A 81 3.82 -7.16 2.03
C GLY A 81 4.17 -8.10 3.20
N VAL A 82 4.11 -9.42 2.97
CA VAL A 82 4.57 -10.39 3.98
C VAL A 82 6.04 -10.18 4.33
N ALA A 83 6.90 -9.98 3.32
CA ALA A 83 8.32 -9.77 3.56
C ALA A 83 8.60 -8.49 4.34
N SER A 84 7.89 -7.39 4.05
CA SER A 84 8.15 -6.10 4.68
C SER A 84 7.69 -6.03 6.14
N HIS A 85 6.66 -6.80 6.52
CA HIS A 85 6.06 -6.69 7.86
C HIS A 85 6.50 -7.79 8.83
N ILE A 86 7.08 -8.90 8.35
CA ILE A 86 7.36 -10.08 9.19
C ILE A 86 8.32 -9.84 10.35
N LEU A 87 9.18 -8.82 10.25
CA LEU A 87 10.11 -8.45 11.32
C LEU A 87 9.53 -7.44 12.31
N GLU A 88 8.36 -6.88 12.02
CA GLU A 88 7.75 -5.77 12.77
C GLU A 88 8.75 -4.62 13.04
N PHE A 89 9.57 -4.31 12.04
CA PHE A 89 10.60 -3.29 12.06
C PHE A 89 10.31 -2.14 11.10
N ASP A 90 9.20 -2.26 10.38
CA ASP A 90 8.66 -1.27 9.46
C ASP A 90 7.98 -0.11 10.20
N ASP A 91 7.71 0.96 9.47
CA ASP A 91 7.13 2.19 9.99
C ASP A 91 5.84 1.98 10.79
N VAL A 92 5.60 2.82 11.80
CA VAL A 92 4.36 2.79 12.57
C VAL A 92 3.83 4.19 12.83
N HIS A 93 2.53 4.39 12.59
CA HIS A 93 1.82 5.60 12.97
C HIS A 93 1.03 5.38 14.26
N LYS A 94 1.43 6.07 15.34
CA LYS A 94 0.87 5.86 16.69
C LYS A 94 -0.61 6.22 16.78
N GLY A 95 -1.07 7.27 16.10
CA GLY A 95 -2.47 7.72 16.16
C GLY A 95 -3.44 6.70 15.61
N SER A 96 -3.11 6.09 14.48
CA SER A 96 -3.91 5.05 13.84
C SER A 96 -3.53 3.63 14.28
N THR A 97 -2.41 3.46 14.99
CA THR A 97 -1.90 2.17 15.47
C THR A 97 -1.73 1.17 14.32
N LEU A 98 -1.17 1.62 13.20
CA LEU A 98 -0.96 0.76 12.01
C LEU A 98 0.40 1.02 11.35
N HIS A 99 0.86 0.03 10.60
CA HIS A 99 2.05 0.04 9.76
C HIS A 99 1.61 0.27 8.31
N ALA A 100 1.58 1.54 7.88
CA ALA A 100 1.02 1.89 6.57
C ALA A 100 1.85 1.33 5.42
N GLY A 101 3.18 1.37 5.55
CA GLY A 101 4.12 0.91 4.54
C GLY A 101 3.93 -0.55 4.17
N ALA A 102 3.58 -1.40 5.14
CA ALA A 102 3.40 -2.84 4.91
C ALA A 102 2.34 -3.18 3.85
N ALA A 103 1.29 -2.39 3.74
CA ALA A 103 0.21 -2.61 2.77
C ALA A 103 0.29 -1.66 1.56
N VAL A 104 0.55 -0.37 1.81
CA VAL A 104 0.49 0.68 0.79
C VAL A 104 1.62 0.54 -0.23
N ILE A 105 2.86 0.43 0.24
CA ILE A 105 4.02 0.46 -0.65
C ILE A 105 4.10 -0.74 -1.57
N PRO A 106 3.91 -2.00 -1.11
CA PRO A 106 3.94 -3.14 -2.02
C PRO A 106 2.80 -3.10 -3.05
N ALA A 107 1.62 -2.60 -2.69
CA ALA A 107 0.52 -2.42 -3.64
C ALA A 107 0.83 -1.33 -4.68
N ALA A 108 1.33 -0.18 -4.23
CA ALA A 108 1.74 0.90 -5.12
C ALA A 108 2.88 0.47 -6.06
N LEU A 109 3.91 -0.21 -5.54
CA LEU A 109 5.04 -0.68 -6.34
C LEU A 109 4.57 -1.66 -7.43
N ALA A 110 3.75 -2.63 -7.05
CA ALA A 110 3.27 -3.65 -7.97
C ALA A 110 2.46 -3.05 -9.14
N ILE A 111 1.58 -2.09 -8.86
CA ILE A 111 0.81 -1.42 -9.90
C ILE A 111 1.69 -0.45 -10.69
N ALA A 112 2.62 0.27 -10.04
CA ALA A 112 3.53 1.17 -10.75
C ALA A 112 4.42 0.43 -11.75
N GLU A 113 4.94 -0.75 -11.39
CA GLU A 113 5.73 -1.58 -12.30
C GLU A 113 4.88 -2.10 -13.46
N ARG A 114 3.69 -2.65 -13.20
CA ARG A 114 2.78 -3.16 -14.23
C ARG A 114 2.36 -2.09 -15.22
N GLU A 115 2.02 -0.90 -14.72
CA GLU A 115 1.53 0.22 -15.53
C GLU A 115 2.66 1.12 -16.07
N HIS A 116 3.93 0.75 -15.83
CA HIS A 116 5.11 1.52 -16.25
C HIS A 116 5.07 2.98 -15.80
N ARG A 117 4.63 3.21 -14.53
CA ARG A 117 4.52 4.54 -13.96
C ARG A 117 5.88 5.11 -13.56
N SER A 118 6.00 6.43 -13.61
CA SER A 118 7.20 7.14 -13.18
C SER A 118 7.40 7.07 -11.65
N GLY A 119 8.62 7.31 -11.18
CA GLY A 119 8.91 7.44 -9.75
C GLY A 119 8.13 8.56 -9.08
N ALA A 120 7.82 9.65 -9.79
CA ALA A 120 7.00 10.74 -9.29
C ALA A 120 5.56 10.28 -9.04
N GLU A 121 4.95 9.56 -9.99
CA GLU A 121 3.61 8.99 -9.82
C GLU A 121 3.57 7.96 -8.70
N PHE A 122 4.61 7.13 -8.57
CA PHE A 122 4.73 6.17 -7.49
C PHE A 122 4.78 6.87 -6.10
N LEU A 123 5.60 7.91 -5.95
CA LEU A 123 5.68 8.66 -4.67
C LEU A 123 4.37 9.37 -4.34
N ALA A 124 3.68 9.92 -5.33
CA ALA A 124 2.35 10.49 -5.12
C ALA A 124 1.36 9.42 -4.64
N ALA A 125 1.36 8.24 -5.26
CA ALA A 125 0.50 7.13 -4.85
C ALA A 125 0.82 6.64 -3.43
N VAL A 126 2.09 6.61 -3.03
CA VAL A 126 2.48 6.28 -1.64
C VAL A 126 1.90 7.32 -0.67
N ALA A 127 2.08 8.61 -0.91
CA ALA A 127 1.53 9.67 -0.05
C ALA A 127 0.00 9.59 0.06
N ILE A 128 -0.69 9.39 -1.07
CA ILE A 128 -2.15 9.21 -1.14
C ILE A 128 -2.61 7.98 -0.36
N GLY A 129 -1.89 6.87 -0.50
CA GLY A 129 -2.19 5.63 0.21
C GLY A 129 -2.01 5.78 1.73
N TYR A 130 -0.94 6.44 2.17
CA TYR A 130 -0.74 6.74 3.58
C TYR A 130 -1.87 7.62 4.14
N GLU A 131 -2.24 8.68 3.43
CA GLU A 131 -3.35 9.56 3.84
C GLU A 131 -4.64 8.77 4.05
N ALA A 132 -5.00 7.89 3.11
CA ALA A 132 -6.20 7.07 3.22
C ALA A 132 -6.10 6.04 4.36
N ALA A 133 -4.96 5.36 4.53
CA ALA A 133 -4.74 4.38 5.58
C ALA A 133 -4.82 5.01 6.97
N LEU A 134 -4.08 6.12 7.17
CA LEU A 134 -3.97 6.78 8.48
C LEU A 134 -5.30 7.38 8.92
N ARG A 135 -6.01 8.09 8.03
CA ARG A 135 -7.35 8.62 8.34
C ARG A 135 -8.35 7.54 8.66
N THR A 136 -8.35 6.43 7.91
CA THR A 136 -9.22 5.30 8.20
C THR A 136 -8.87 4.68 9.56
N GLY A 137 -7.60 4.49 9.85
CA GLY A 137 -7.13 3.94 11.12
C GLY A 137 -7.49 4.84 12.32
N GLU A 138 -7.29 6.15 12.20
CA GLU A 138 -7.67 7.12 13.23
C GLU A 138 -9.18 7.15 13.48
N ALA A 139 -9.98 7.06 12.42
CA ALA A 139 -11.44 7.10 12.52
C ALA A 139 -12.02 5.90 13.27
N VAL A 140 -11.36 4.74 13.25
CA VAL A 140 -11.88 3.51 13.88
C VAL A 140 -11.23 3.20 15.23
N ASN A 141 -10.06 3.78 15.55
CA ASN A 141 -9.36 3.55 16.81
C ASN A 141 -9.91 4.45 17.95
N PRO A 142 -9.75 4.02 19.24
CA PRO A 142 -9.07 2.81 19.70
C PRO A 142 -9.97 1.56 19.75
N SER A 143 -11.28 1.69 19.47
CA SER A 143 -12.23 0.58 19.65
C SER A 143 -11.95 -0.61 18.75
N HIS A 144 -11.50 -0.34 17.51
CA HIS A 144 -11.19 -1.36 16.51
C HIS A 144 -10.03 -2.27 16.93
N TYR A 145 -9.00 -1.70 17.55
CA TYR A 145 -7.81 -2.44 17.96
C TYR A 145 -8.09 -3.52 19.04
N ARG A 146 -9.22 -3.45 19.72
CA ARG A 146 -9.61 -4.50 20.66
C ARG A 146 -9.88 -5.85 20.01
N PHE A 147 -10.24 -5.86 18.71
CA PHE A 147 -10.70 -7.05 18.02
C PHE A 147 -9.93 -7.33 16.75
N PHE A 148 -9.37 -6.30 16.12
CA PHE A 148 -8.74 -6.38 14.81
C PHE A 148 -7.40 -5.64 14.80
N HIS A 149 -6.45 -6.17 14.03
CA HIS A 149 -5.18 -5.50 13.80
C HIS A 149 -5.34 -4.45 12.68
N PRO A 150 -5.18 -3.13 12.97
CA PRO A 150 -5.45 -2.07 12.01
C PRO A 150 -4.62 -2.15 10.74
N THR A 151 -3.37 -2.63 10.82
CA THR A 151 -2.52 -2.86 9.64
C THR A 151 -3.19 -3.81 8.65
N GLY A 152 -3.84 -4.88 9.13
CA GLY A 152 -4.53 -5.84 8.26
C GLY A 152 -5.89 -5.37 7.75
N THR A 153 -6.50 -4.38 8.39
CA THR A 153 -7.85 -3.91 8.05
C THR A 153 -7.85 -2.50 7.48
N ALA A 154 -7.47 -1.48 8.26
CA ALA A 154 -7.51 -0.08 7.84
C ALA A 154 -6.48 0.25 6.74
N ALA A 155 -5.27 -0.35 6.78
CA ALA A 155 -4.27 -0.09 5.75
C ALA A 155 -4.67 -0.65 4.36
N THR A 156 -5.61 -1.58 4.28
CA THR A 156 -6.17 -2.06 3.00
C THR A 156 -6.79 -0.92 2.19
N PHE A 157 -7.45 0.05 2.84
CA PHE A 157 -7.99 1.23 2.16
C PHE A 157 -6.89 2.10 1.56
N GLY A 158 -5.75 2.21 2.26
CA GLY A 158 -4.58 2.90 1.73
C GLY A 158 -3.97 2.19 0.52
N ALA A 159 -3.83 0.87 0.57
CA ALA A 159 -3.36 0.07 -0.55
C ALA A 159 -4.28 0.22 -1.77
N ALA A 160 -5.60 0.21 -1.55
CA ALA A 160 -6.60 0.40 -2.60
C ALA A 160 -6.55 1.82 -3.20
N ALA A 161 -6.38 2.86 -2.37
CA ALA A 161 -6.24 4.24 -2.81
C ALA A 161 -4.98 4.45 -3.66
N ALA A 162 -3.83 3.93 -3.21
CA ALA A 162 -2.58 4.00 -3.95
C ALA A 162 -2.67 3.29 -5.32
N ALA A 163 -3.20 2.07 -5.33
CA ALA A 163 -3.42 1.30 -6.55
C ALA A 163 -4.40 2.02 -7.49
N GLY A 164 -5.53 2.50 -6.97
CA GLY A 164 -6.54 3.22 -7.74
C GLY A 164 -5.99 4.50 -8.37
N HIS A 165 -5.15 5.25 -7.65
CA HIS A 165 -4.48 6.44 -8.18
C HIS A 165 -3.57 6.12 -9.35
N LEU A 166 -2.74 5.08 -9.24
CA LEU A 166 -1.86 4.62 -10.33
C LEU A 166 -2.64 4.06 -11.53
N LEU A 167 -3.80 3.48 -11.29
CA LEU A 167 -4.73 3.04 -12.33
C LEU A 167 -5.53 4.19 -12.96
N LYS A 168 -5.34 5.43 -12.46
CA LYS A 168 -6.04 6.63 -12.92
C LYS A 168 -7.55 6.54 -12.75
N LEU A 169 -8.00 5.92 -11.66
CA LEU A 169 -9.41 5.90 -11.31
C LEU A 169 -9.90 7.32 -10.98
N ASP A 170 -11.09 7.65 -11.47
CA ASP A 170 -11.75 8.90 -11.09
C ASP A 170 -12.32 8.84 -9.66
N ALA A 171 -12.81 9.98 -9.15
CA ALA A 171 -13.34 10.08 -7.79
C ALA A 171 -14.53 9.13 -7.54
N ARG A 172 -15.39 8.90 -8.56
CA ARG A 172 -16.51 7.97 -8.46
C ARG A 172 -16.02 6.53 -8.37
N GLN A 173 -15.11 6.15 -9.23
CA GLN A 173 -14.51 4.81 -9.22
C GLN A 173 -13.76 4.56 -7.91
N MET A 174 -13.01 5.56 -7.40
CA MET A 174 -12.33 5.51 -6.12
C MET A 174 -13.32 5.30 -4.96
N LEU A 175 -14.47 6.00 -4.98
CA LEU A 175 -15.53 5.86 -3.98
C LEU A 175 -16.15 4.46 -3.99
N GLU A 176 -16.24 3.82 -5.15
CA GLU A 176 -16.87 2.51 -5.31
C GLU A 176 -15.93 1.33 -4.99
N ILE A 177 -14.64 1.56 -4.76
CA ILE A 177 -13.72 0.51 -4.35
C ILE A 177 -14.20 -0.14 -3.05
N GLY A 178 -14.40 -1.45 -3.07
CA GLY A 178 -14.82 -2.24 -1.92
C GLY A 178 -16.29 -2.09 -1.51
N ARG A 179 -17.11 -1.33 -2.23
CA ARG A 179 -18.55 -1.26 -1.99
C ARG A 179 -19.22 -2.49 -2.55
N ALA A 180 -20.00 -3.16 -1.71
CA ALA A 180 -20.92 -4.19 -2.19
C ALA A 180 -22.08 -3.51 -2.94
N HIS A 181 -22.35 -3.93 -4.16
CA HIS A 181 -23.57 -3.57 -4.84
C HIS A 181 -24.71 -4.44 -4.29
N VAL A 182 -25.60 -3.79 -3.57
CA VAL A 182 -26.82 -4.40 -3.04
C VAL A 182 -27.96 -4.07 -3.99
#